data_e94011939990124e160c469382c2e58a
#
_entry.id   e94011939990124e160c469382c2e58a
#
_cell.length_a   1.000
_cell.length_b   1.000
_cell.length_c   1.000
_cell.angle_alpha   90.00
_cell.angle_beta   90.00
_cell.angle_gamma   90.00
#
_symmetry.space_group_name_H-M   'P 1'
#
loop_
_entity.id
_entity.type
_entity.pdbx_description
1 polymer ?
#
loop_
_entity_poly.entity_id
_entity_poly.type
_entity_poly.pdbx_seq_one_letter_code
_entity_poly.pdbx_strand_id
1 'polypeptide(L)'
;MTYLIESPHTKEECLQALDEVLARGPQLLAQFDWGCMTGDHTGWATVEAGSESDARNMAPAIVRSRARIVKVDKFTPGQIESFHRMK
;
A
#
# COMPACT_ATOMS: atom_id res chain seq x y z
N MET A 1 13.07 -3.10 1.33
CA MET A 1 12.61 -1.98 0.48
C MET A 1 11.19 -1.62 0.88
N THR A 2 10.88 -0.36 0.83
CA THR A 2 9.57 0.15 1.26
C THR A 2 8.69 0.36 0.04
N TYR A 3 7.45 -0.13 0.12
CA TYR A 3 6.48 0.00 -0.96
C TYR A 3 5.18 0.60 -0.44
N LEU A 4 4.59 1.47 -1.25
CA LEU A 4 3.23 1.94 -1.05
C LEU A 4 2.29 1.05 -1.87
N ILE A 5 1.24 0.57 -1.23
CA ILE A 5 0.20 -0.22 -1.88
C ILE A 5 -1.05 0.66 -1.93
N GLU A 6 -1.62 0.82 -3.12
CA GLU A 6 -2.93 1.44 -3.31
C GLU A 6 -3.85 0.38 -3.88
N SER A 7 -4.88 0.04 -3.12
CA SER A 7 -5.74 -1.12 -3.39
C SER A 7 -7.19 -0.67 -3.56
N PRO A 8 -7.57 -0.21 -4.78
CA PRO A 8 -8.94 0.22 -5.04
C PRO A 8 -9.88 -0.99 -5.12
N HIS A 9 -11.07 -0.82 -4.57
CA HIS A 9 -12.11 -1.85 -4.61
C HIS A 9 -13.47 -1.17 -4.72
N THR A 10 -14.47 -1.92 -5.16
CA THR A 10 -15.84 -1.39 -5.21
C THR A 10 -16.47 -1.42 -3.82
N LYS A 11 -17.57 -0.69 -3.66
CA LYS A 11 -18.34 -0.72 -2.43
C LYS A 11 -18.76 -2.16 -2.07
N GLU A 12 -19.13 -2.94 -3.07
CA GLU A 12 -19.57 -4.32 -2.89
C GLU A 12 -18.41 -5.25 -2.49
N GLU A 13 -17.19 -4.91 -2.86
CA GLU A 13 -16.00 -5.69 -2.52
C GLU A 13 -15.37 -5.30 -1.18
N CYS A 14 -15.83 -4.20 -0.58
CA CYS A 14 -15.18 -3.59 0.58
C CYS A 14 -14.99 -4.56 1.74
N LEU A 15 -16.07 -5.22 2.19
CA LEU A 15 -16.00 -6.13 3.32
C LEU A 15 -15.12 -7.34 3.02
N GLN A 16 -15.20 -7.86 1.81
CA GLN A 16 -14.35 -8.99 1.41
C GLN A 16 -12.88 -8.60 1.42
N ALA A 17 -12.53 -7.40 0.94
CA ALA A 17 -11.16 -6.93 0.98
C ALA A 17 -10.64 -6.83 2.41
N LEU A 18 -11.44 -6.28 3.32
CA LEU A 18 -11.11 -6.20 4.74
C LEU A 18 -10.92 -7.58 5.35
N ASP A 19 -11.83 -8.51 5.06
CA ASP A 19 -11.76 -9.86 5.59
C ASP A 19 -10.52 -10.60 5.09
N GLU A 20 -10.15 -10.42 3.83
CA GLU A 20 -8.96 -11.06 3.27
C GLU A 20 -7.67 -10.58 3.94
N VAL A 21 -7.57 -9.28 4.21
CA VAL A 21 -6.39 -8.73 4.90
C VAL A 21 -6.36 -9.20 6.34
N LEU A 22 -7.50 -9.17 7.03
CA LEU A 22 -7.61 -9.65 8.42
C LEU A 22 -7.21 -11.12 8.53
N ALA A 23 -7.63 -11.96 7.58
CA ALA A 23 -7.32 -13.39 7.58
C ALA A 23 -5.81 -13.66 7.49
N ARG A 24 -5.03 -12.71 6.97
CA ARG A 24 -3.58 -12.83 6.86
C ARG A 24 -2.85 -12.35 8.12
N GLY A 25 -3.59 -11.83 9.08
CA GLY A 25 -3.08 -11.45 10.40
C GLY A 25 -3.32 -10.00 10.75
N PRO A 26 -3.46 -9.71 12.05
CA PRO A 26 -3.74 -8.35 12.52
C PRO A 26 -2.57 -7.38 12.26
N GLN A 27 -1.33 -7.89 12.16
CA GLN A 27 -0.18 -7.05 11.85
C GLN A 27 -0.29 -6.46 10.44
N LEU A 28 -0.73 -7.24 9.47
CA LEU A 28 -0.91 -6.74 8.11
C LEU A 28 -2.07 -5.76 8.06
N LEU A 29 -3.19 -6.09 8.71
CA LEU A 29 -4.35 -5.20 8.77
C LEU A 29 -3.96 -3.84 9.36
N ALA A 30 -3.11 -3.83 10.39
CA ALA A 30 -2.67 -2.59 11.04
C ALA A 30 -1.83 -1.68 10.13
N GLN A 31 -1.28 -2.23 9.05
CA GLN A 31 -0.50 -1.44 8.09
C GLN A 31 -1.36 -0.78 7.01
N PHE A 32 -2.63 -1.15 6.95
CA PHE A 32 -3.57 -0.59 5.98
C PHE A 32 -4.40 0.52 6.60
N ASP A 33 -4.55 1.61 5.84
CA ASP A 33 -5.51 2.67 6.11
C ASP A 33 -6.60 2.59 5.04
N TRP A 34 -7.85 2.77 5.44
CA TRP A 34 -9.00 2.56 4.56
C TRP A 34 -9.85 3.81 4.45
N GLY A 35 -10.18 4.20 3.22
CA GLY A 35 -11.02 5.37 2.96
C GLY A 35 -12.51 5.05 2.87
N CYS A 36 -12.91 3.81 3.10
CA CYS A 36 -14.29 3.34 2.85
C CYS A 36 -15.33 4.15 3.60
N MET A 37 -15.07 4.52 4.85
CA MET A 37 -16.03 5.26 5.68
C MET A 37 -16.29 6.68 5.19
N THR A 38 -15.40 7.22 4.36
CA THR A 38 -15.56 8.55 3.76
C THR A 38 -15.95 8.48 2.30
N GLY A 39 -16.25 7.28 1.80
CA GLY A 39 -16.71 7.07 0.42
C GLY A 39 -15.61 6.75 -0.59
N ASP A 40 -14.34 6.79 -0.19
CA ASP A 40 -13.24 6.41 -1.06
C ASP A 40 -12.86 4.94 -0.78
N HIS A 41 -13.38 4.04 -1.60
CA HIS A 41 -13.20 2.60 -1.41
C HIS A 41 -11.81 2.16 -1.88
N THR A 42 -10.81 2.59 -1.13
CA THR A 42 -9.41 2.26 -1.37
C THR A 42 -8.74 1.92 -0.03
N GLY A 43 -7.86 0.92 -0.07
CA GLY A 43 -6.96 0.62 1.03
C GLY A 43 -5.56 1.07 0.67
N TRP A 44 -4.88 1.76 1.57
CA TRP A 44 -3.50 2.18 1.40
C TRP A 44 -2.63 1.56 2.48
N ALA A 45 -1.46 1.09 2.10
CA ALA A 45 -0.50 0.56 3.06
C ALA A 45 0.93 0.95 2.68
N THR A 46 1.77 1.13 3.68
CA THR A 46 3.21 1.23 3.48
C THR A 46 3.82 -0.02 4.11
N VAL A 47 4.52 -0.81 3.31
CA VAL A 47 5.03 -2.12 3.74
C VAL A 47 6.50 -2.29 3.39
N GLU A 48 7.19 -3.14 4.16
CA GLU A 48 8.51 -3.61 3.81
C GLU A 48 8.39 -4.92 3.06
N ALA A 49 9.05 -5.02 1.91
CA ALA A 49 9.02 -6.22 1.08
C ALA A 49 10.32 -6.35 0.29
N GLY A 50 10.64 -7.56 -0.12
CA GLY A 50 11.85 -7.84 -0.89
C GLY A 50 11.75 -7.47 -2.35
N SER A 51 10.52 -7.35 -2.86
CA SER A 51 10.26 -7.03 -4.27
C SER A 51 8.87 -6.42 -4.44
N GLU A 52 8.62 -5.82 -5.61
CA GLU A 52 7.28 -5.35 -5.97
C GLU A 52 6.26 -6.49 -5.94
N SER A 53 6.64 -7.66 -6.43
CA SER A 53 5.78 -8.83 -6.43
C SER A 53 5.38 -9.24 -5.02
N ASP A 54 6.33 -9.23 -4.08
CA ASP A 54 6.04 -9.55 -2.69
C ASP A 54 5.08 -8.52 -2.07
N ALA A 55 5.30 -7.24 -2.37
CA ALA A 55 4.41 -6.18 -1.89
C ALA A 55 3.00 -6.34 -2.48
N ARG A 56 2.90 -6.64 -3.76
CA ARG A 56 1.61 -6.85 -4.45
C ARG A 56 0.84 -7.99 -3.80
N ASN A 57 1.52 -9.04 -3.38
CA ASN A 57 0.89 -10.19 -2.72
C ASN A 57 0.31 -9.85 -1.34
N MET A 58 0.65 -8.70 -0.78
CA MET A 58 0.07 -8.21 0.48
C MET A 58 -1.28 -7.52 0.28
N ALA A 59 -1.61 -7.14 -0.97
CA ALA A 59 -2.92 -6.57 -1.28
C ALA A 59 -4.00 -7.66 -1.23
N PRO A 60 -5.29 -7.28 -0.97
CA PRO A 60 -6.38 -8.24 -1.01
C PRO A 60 -6.43 -8.97 -2.36
N ALA A 61 -6.64 -10.27 -2.32
CA ALA A 61 -6.56 -11.11 -3.52
C ALA A 61 -7.54 -10.67 -4.62
N ILE A 62 -8.76 -10.27 -4.24
CA ILE A 62 -9.80 -9.89 -5.21
C ILE A 62 -9.45 -8.64 -6.01
N VAL A 63 -8.56 -7.79 -5.50
CA VAL A 63 -8.19 -6.53 -6.18
C VAL A 63 -6.72 -6.46 -6.54
N ARG A 64 -5.98 -7.55 -6.32
CA ARG A 64 -4.53 -7.57 -6.47
C ARG A 64 -4.06 -7.13 -7.86
N SER A 65 -4.77 -7.53 -8.91
CA SER A 65 -4.43 -7.14 -10.28
C SER A 65 -4.65 -5.66 -10.54
N ARG A 66 -5.52 -5.00 -9.76
CA ARG A 66 -5.82 -3.57 -9.88
C ARG A 66 -4.99 -2.72 -8.95
N ALA A 67 -4.30 -3.33 -7.99
CA ALA A 67 -3.52 -2.61 -7.01
C ALA A 67 -2.34 -1.90 -7.67
N ARG A 68 -2.07 -0.69 -7.21
CA ARG A 68 -0.90 0.07 -7.62
C ARG A 68 0.18 -0.10 -6.57
N ILE A 69 1.37 -0.50 -7.00
CA ILE A 69 2.50 -0.74 -6.11
C ILE A 69 3.60 0.22 -6.51
N VAL A 70 4.08 1.01 -5.56
CA VAL A 70 5.10 2.02 -5.81
C VAL A 70 6.21 1.87 -4.78
N LYS A 71 7.44 1.69 -5.25
CA LYS A 71 8.59 1.76 -4.37
C LYS A 71 8.77 3.19 -3.92
N VAL A 72 8.88 3.42 -2.63
CA VAL A 72 8.95 4.76 -2.06
C VAL A 72 10.19 4.90 -1.19
N ASP A 73 10.71 6.12 -1.12
CA ASP A 73 11.88 6.46 -0.32
C ASP A 73 11.59 7.76 0.42
N LYS A 74 12.29 7.94 1.54
CA LYS A 74 12.30 9.21 2.25
C LYS A 74 13.62 9.90 1.96
N PHE A 75 13.59 11.23 1.88
CA PHE A 75 14.79 12.02 1.68
C PHE A 75 15.13 12.81 2.93
N THR A 76 16.42 12.87 3.25
CA THR A 76 16.93 13.75 4.29
C THR A 76 17.21 15.14 3.71
N PRO A 77 17.26 16.19 4.57
CA PRO A 77 17.67 17.51 4.09
C PRO A 77 19.01 17.52 3.37
N GLY A 78 19.98 16.73 3.84
CA GLY A 78 21.28 16.62 3.20
C GLY A 78 21.23 16.02 1.81
N GLN A 79 20.36 15.02 1.60
CA GLN A 79 20.16 14.42 0.28
C GLN A 79 19.54 15.44 -0.69
N ILE A 80 18.56 16.19 -0.23
CA ILE A 80 17.90 17.22 -1.05
C ILE A 80 18.92 18.28 -1.47
N GLU A 81 19.75 18.72 -0.54
CA GLU A 81 20.80 19.68 -0.82
C GLU A 81 21.78 19.13 -1.87
N SER A 82 22.15 17.86 -1.74
CA SER A 82 23.01 17.16 -2.70
C SER A 82 22.42 17.19 -4.11
N PHE A 83 21.12 16.94 -4.24
CA PHE A 83 20.45 16.97 -5.55
C PHE A 83 20.52 18.35 -6.20
N HIS A 84 20.38 19.41 -5.41
CA HIS A 84 20.53 20.78 -5.92
C HIS A 84 21.94 21.05 -6.46
N ARG A 85 22.96 20.48 -5.82
CA ARG A 85 24.34 20.64 -6.26
C ARG A 85 24.69 19.86 -7.52
N MET A 86 23.88 18.86 -7.86
CA MET A 86 24.09 18.02 -9.04
C MET A 86 23.61 18.67 -10.34
N LYS A 87 22.96 19.81 -10.27
CA LYS A 87 22.47 20.51 -11.46
C LYS A 87 23.59 21.26 -12.18
#